data_6d7850b41a9c205ff7d6290c0b67c4c3
#
_entry.id   6d7850b41a9c205ff7d6290c0b67c4c3
#
_cell.length_a   1.000
_cell.length_b   1.000
_cell.length_c   1.000
_cell.angle_alpha   90.00
_cell.angle_beta   90.00
_cell.angle_gamma   90.00
#
_symmetry.space_group_name_H-M   'P 1'
#
loop_
_entity.id
_entity.type
_entity.pdbx_description
1 polymer ?
#
loop_
_entity_poly.entity_id
_entity_poly.type
_entity_poly.pdbx_seq_one_letter_code
_entity_poly.pdbx_strand_id
1 'polypeptide(L)'
;MIKMIVHAASQRTGIGSMQIVDLRQLSSWQLEPLLAEESQQWREELRWDYRASTELIKKFIDARSLTGSAILENGRPVGYAFYVLEDHKGLVGGLFVSPRYSQQELSRQLLTDTLTTLSGIPKLERVEAQLIPFGYQLDPVLTEYGFRLYMRQFMIAPLAANTEEALDIIPGLIREGPGAGLILERWDHRYFEPCARLIQLAYANHVDGEINDQYRSESGALRFLKNIIILPGCGQFQPEASFVLRAPHANHLVGVILNSRVSDGVGHTTQICAMPGYQGRGLGRRLMEASLQALRVRNFTTVSLTVTSGNERAVRLYEKLGFNTVKKFAAGVWTAY
;
A
#
# COMPACT_ATOMS: atom_id res chain seq x y z
N MET A 1 0.94 -21.40 26.16
CA MET A 1 0.47 -22.81 26.03
C MET A 1 -0.73 -22.81 25.11
N ILE A 2 -0.51 -22.92 23.79
CA ILE A 2 -1.54 -22.89 22.78
C ILE A 2 -2.01 -24.34 22.56
N LYS A 3 -3.30 -24.60 22.78
CA LYS A 3 -3.90 -25.91 22.53
C LYS A 3 -3.88 -26.24 21.05
N MET A 4 -3.16 -27.29 20.69
CA MET A 4 -3.31 -27.97 19.39
C MET A 4 -4.72 -28.53 19.29
N ILE A 5 -5.51 -28.03 18.34
CA ILE A 5 -6.72 -28.67 17.88
C ILE A 5 -6.41 -29.35 16.55
N VAL A 6 -6.18 -30.65 16.59
CA VAL A 6 -6.13 -31.49 15.41
C VAL A 6 -7.58 -31.70 14.95
N HIS A 7 -7.95 -31.16 13.79
CA HIS A 7 -9.23 -31.48 13.15
C HIS A 7 -9.05 -32.57 12.11
N ALA A 8 -9.70 -33.67 12.38
CA ALA A 8 -9.82 -34.80 11.47
C ALA A 8 -10.59 -34.41 10.20
N ALA A 9 -10.07 -34.83 9.06
CA ALA A 9 -10.71 -34.67 7.75
C ALA A 9 -12.07 -35.40 7.74
N SER A 10 -13.16 -34.66 7.65
CA SER A 10 -14.48 -35.20 7.36
C SER A 10 -14.72 -35.14 5.86
N GLN A 11 -14.78 -36.30 5.22
CA GLN A 11 -15.24 -36.48 3.84
C GLN A 11 -16.68 -35.98 3.72
N ARG A 12 -16.90 -34.92 2.93
CA ARG A 12 -18.22 -34.55 2.40
C ARG A 12 -18.21 -34.70 0.89
N THR A 13 -19.04 -35.60 0.43
CA THR A 13 -19.37 -35.91 -0.95
C THR A 13 -20.04 -34.74 -1.64
N GLY A 14 -19.57 -34.35 -2.84
CA GLY A 14 -20.38 -33.63 -3.81
C GLY A 14 -19.96 -32.19 -4.20
N ILE A 15 -18.71 -31.78 -3.99
CA ILE A 15 -18.12 -30.57 -4.59
C ILE A 15 -16.75 -30.98 -5.12
N GLY A 16 -16.35 -30.53 -6.31
CA GLY A 16 -15.03 -30.82 -6.89
C GLY A 16 -13.94 -30.72 -5.82
N SER A 17 -12.96 -31.65 -5.82
CA SER A 17 -11.97 -31.75 -4.73
C SER A 17 -11.16 -30.46 -4.64
N MET A 18 -11.46 -29.64 -3.63
CA MET A 18 -10.63 -28.47 -3.31
C MET A 18 -9.40 -28.93 -2.54
N GLN A 19 -8.23 -28.42 -2.93
CA GLN A 19 -6.95 -28.77 -2.35
C GLN A 19 -6.13 -27.48 -2.10
N ILE A 20 -5.54 -27.38 -0.92
CA ILE A 20 -4.52 -26.34 -0.63
C ILE A 20 -3.15 -26.89 -0.98
N VAL A 21 -2.38 -26.13 -1.75
CA VAL A 21 -1.02 -26.49 -2.17
C VAL A 21 -0.08 -25.31 -1.94
N ASP A 22 1.21 -25.62 -1.76
CA ASP A 22 2.27 -24.61 -1.70
C ASP A 22 2.44 -23.92 -3.07
N LEU A 23 2.52 -22.60 -3.11
CA LEU A 23 2.74 -21.83 -4.34
C LEU A 23 3.97 -22.25 -5.11
N ARG A 24 5.01 -22.74 -4.43
CA ARG A 24 6.25 -23.24 -5.05
C ARG A 24 6.05 -24.51 -5.87
N GLN A 25 4.91 -25.18 -5.75
CA GLN A 25 4.54 -26.34 -6.58
C GLN A 25 3.88 -25.94 -7.90
N LEU A 26 3.46 -24.67 -8.02
CA LEU A 26 2.81 -24.13 -9.20
C LEU A 26 3.82 -23.44 -10.12
N SER A 27 3.44 -23.29 -11.36
CA SER A 27 4.10 -22.44 -12.35
C SER A 27 3.27 -21.19 -12.63
N SER A 28 3.91 -20.13 -13.12
CA SER A 28 3.25 -18.87 -13.43
C SER A 28 2.10 -19.06 -14.42
N TRP A 29 2.22 -19.94 -15.42
CA TRP A 29 1.17 -20.19 -16.40
C TRP A 29 -0.10 -20.78 -15.78
N GLN A 30 0.00 -21.58 -14.70
CA GLN A 30 -1.16 -22.11 -13.99
C GLN A 30 -1.92 -21.02 -13.25
N LEU A 31 -1.23 -20.01 -12.73
CA LEU A 31 -1.82 -18.87 -12.02
C LEU A 31 -2.27 -17.73 -12.96
N GLU A 32 -1.81 -17.72 -14.21
CA GLU A 32 -2.11 -16.64 -15.17
C GLU A 32 -3.59 -16.25 -15.24
N PRO A 33 -4.56 -17.18 -15.34
CA PRO A 33 -5.97 -16.81 -15.39
C PRO A 33 -6.44 -16.08 -14.13
N LEU A 34 -5.97 -16.53 -12.95
CA LEU A 34 -6.33 -15.94 -11.66
C LEU A 34 -5.68 -14.55 -11.47
N LEU A 35 -4.43 -14.39 -11.88
CA LEU A 35 -3.72 -13.10 -11.87
C LEU A 35 -4.34 -12.09 -12.85
N ALA A 36 -4.89 -12.56 -13.97
CA ALA A 36 -5.62 -11.72 -14.91
C ALA A 36 -6.95 -11.23 -14.31
N GLU A 37 -7.69 -12.09 -13.62
CA GLU A 37 -8.92 -11.71 -12.89
C GLU A 37 -8.61 -10.68 -11.80
N GLU A 38 -7.54 -10.88 -11.02
CA GLU A 38 -7.08 -9.91 -10.02
C GLU A 38 -6.73 -8.56 -10.64
N SER A 39 -5.94 -8.55 -11.72
CA SER A 39 -5.56 -7.33 -12.42
C SER A 39 -6.77 -6.56 -12.95
N GLN A 40 -7.80 -7.28 -13.42
CA GLN A 40 -9.05 -6.68 -13.84
C GLN A 40 -9.76 -6.01 -12.66
N GLN A 41 -9.84 -6.68 -11.51
CA GLN A 41 -10.52 -6.15 -10.33
C GLN A 41 -9.81 -4.92 -9.74
N TRP A 42 -8.48 -4.91 -9.72
CA TRP A 42 -7.68 -3.73 -9.38
C TRP A 42 -7.99 -2.53 -10.28
N ARG A 43 -8.12 -2.77 -11.58
CA ARG A 43 -8.45 -1.73 -12.57
C ARG A 43 -9.86 -1.18 -12.38
N GLU A 44 -10.83 -2.06 -12.20
CA GLU A 44 -12.25 -1.69 -12.10
C GLU A 44 -12.55 -0.96 -10.78
N GLU A 45 -12.10 -1.48 -9.65
CA GLU A 45 -12.43 -0.92 -8.33
C GLU A 45 -11.53 0.26 -7.93
N LEU A 46 -10.23 0.21 -8.29
CA LEU A 46 -9.23 1.15 -7.79
C LEU A 46 -8.57 1.98 -8.90
N ARG A 47 -8.90 1.73 -10.16
CA ARG A 47 -8.27 2.35 -11.34
C ARG A 47 -6.76 2.12 -11.40
N TRP A 48 -6.31 0.98 -10.87
CA TRP A 48 -4.90 0.62 -10.74
C TRP A 48 -4.50 -0.42 -11.78
N ASP A 49 -3.45 -0.15 -12.52
CA ASP A 49 -2.84 -1.15 -13.42
C ASP A 49 -1.92 -2.07 -12.61
N TYR A 50 -2.41 -3.26 -12.29
CA TYR A 50 -1.71 -4.23 -11.47
C TYR A 50 -0.74 -5.15 -12.26
N ARG A 51 -0.61 -4.96 -13.58
CA ARG A 51 0.22 -5.83 -14.46
C ARG A 51 1.67 -5.91 -14.01
N ALA A 52 2.28 -4.79 -13.61
CA ALA A 52 3.67 -4.81 -13.12
C ALA A 52 3.85 -5.68 -11.87
N SER A 53 2.87 -5.67 -10.97
CA SER A 53 2.86 -6.54 -9.78
C SER A 53 2.65 -8.00 -10.15
N THR A 54 1.75 -8.31 -11.07
CA THR A 54 1.54 -9.70 -11.54
C THR A 54 2.77 -10.27 -12.23
N GLU A 55 3.46 -9.48 -13.04
CA GLU A 55 4.73 -9.92 -13.66
C GLU A 55 5.82 -10.21 -12.64
N LEU A 56 5.86 -9.43 -11.55
CA LEU A 56 6.78 -9.69 -10.45
C LEU A 56 6.41 -10.99 -9.71
N ILE A 57 5.13 -11.19 -9.41
CA ILE A 57 4.61 -12.42 -8.79
C ILE A 57 4.98 -13.64 -9.65
N LYS A 58 4.76 -13.59 -10.97
CA LYS A 58 5.11 -14.66 -11.90
C LYS A 58 6.60 -15.01 -11.82
N LYS A 59 7.48 -14.01 -11.84
CA LYS A 59 8.93 -14.20 -11.73
C LYS A 59 9.32 -14.94 -10.44
N PHE A 60 8.72 -14.56 -9.30
CA PHE A 60 9.00 -15.22 -8.03
C PHE A 60 8.44 -16.65 -7.96
N ILE A 61 7.28 -16.91 -8.58
CA ILE A 61 6.71 -18.26 -8.68
C ILE A 61 7.61 -19.15 -9.52
N ASP A 62 8.02 -18.73 -10.71
CA ASP A 62 8.88 -19.52 -11.59
C ASP A 62 10.28 -19.75 -10.99
N ALA A 63 10.77 -18.80 -10.19
CA ALA A 63 11.98 -18.95 -9.39
C ALA A 63 11.79 -19.82 -8.12
N ARG A 64 10.59 -20.34 -7.85
CA ARG A 64 10.24 -21.11 -6.65
C ARG A 64 10.53 -20.38 -5.34
N SER A 65 10.51 -19.05 -5.36
CA SER A 65 10.89 -18.19 -4.22
C SER A 65 9.71 -17.46 -3.58
N LEU A 66 8.50 -17.55 -4.14
CA LEU A 66 7.30 -16.99 -3.53
C LEU A 66 6.71 -17.98 -2.52
N THR A 67 6.71 -17.59 -1.25
CA THR A 67 6.18 -18.41 -0.17
C THR A 67 4.70 -18.11 0.05
N GLY A 68 3.88 -19.15 0.10
CA GLY A 68 2.43 -19.01 0.29
C GLY A 68 1.67 -20.23 -0.19
N SER A 69 0.36 -20.10 -0.30
CA SER A 69 -0.55 -21.20 -0.64
C SER A 69 -1.51 -20.81 -1.76
N ALA A 70 -1.96 -21.79 -2.51
CA ALA A 70 -3.08 -21.67 -3.44
C ALA A 70 -4.15 -22.71 -3.15
N ILE A 71 -5.41 -22.37 -3.40
CA ILE A 71 -6.51 -23.32 -3.43
C ILE A 71 -6.73 -23.73 -4.88
N LEU A 72 -6.72 -25.03 -5.12
CA LEU A 72 -7.03 -25.62 -6.41
C LEU A 72 -8.41 -26.26 -6.38
N GLU A 73 -9.22 -26.04 -7.40
CA GLU A 73 -10.40 -26.83 -7.70
C GLU A 73 -10.15 -27.62 -9.00
N ASN A 74 -10.21 -28.94 -8.93
CA ASN A 74 -9.92 -29.81 -10.07
C ASN A 74 -8.57 -29.48 -10.77
N GLY A 75 -7.56 -29.15 -9.97
CA GLY A 75 -6.22 -28.80 -10.45
C GLY A 75 -6.05 -27.37 -10.98
N ARG A 76 -7.08 -26.53 -10.94
CA ARG A 76 -7.04 -25.12 -11.36
C ARG A 76 -7.00 -24.18 -10.15
N PRO A 77 -6.07 -23.22 -10.09
CA PRO A 77 -6.05 -22.22 -9.03
C PRO A 77 -7.31 -21.35 -9.04
N VAL A 78 -7.95 -21.25 -7.90
CA VAL A 78 -9.16 -20.42 -7.67
C VAL A 78 -8.95 -19.33 -6.62
N GLY A 79 -7.84 -19.40 -5.88
CA GLY A 79 -7.40 -18.39 -4.94
C GLY A 79 -5.96 -18.65 -4.54
N TYR A 80 -5.28 -17.61 -4.09
CA TYR A 80 -3.92 -17.70 -3.58
C TYR A 80 -3.66 -16.64 -2.51
N ALA A 81 -2.68 -16.90 -1.65
CA ALA A 81 -2.10 -15.93 -0.71
C ALA A 81 -0.60 -16.14 -0.63
N PHE A 82 0.15 -15.05 -0.44
CA PHE A 82 1.59 -15.13 -0.26
C PHE A 82 2.06 -14.17 0.84
N TYR A 83 3.23 -14.47 1.37
CA TYR A 83 3.91 -13.62 2.35
C TYR A 83 5.40 -13.53 2.05
N VAL A 84 6.02 -12.49 2.60
CA VAL A 84 7.45 -12.23 2.51
C VAL A 84 8.01 -12.16 3.93
N LEU A 85 9.20 -12.71 4.14
CA LEU A 85 9.93 -12.59 5.40
C LEU A 85 11.07 -11.57 5.23
N GLU A 86 11.13 -10.63 6.15
CA GLU A 86 12.21 -9.64 6.28
C GLU A 86 12.76 -9.71 7.71
N ASP A 87 13.94 -10.28 7.90
CA ASP A 87 14.55 -10.48 9.22
C ASP A 87 13.61 -11.20 10.20
N HIS A 88 13.06 -10.49 11.19
CA HIS A 88 12.11 -11.00 12.19
C HIS A 88 10.66 -10.59 11.92
N LYS A 89 10.37 -10.14 10.69
CA LYS A 89 9.05 -9.66 10.29
C LYS A 89 8.46 -10.47 9.13
N GLY A 90 7.18 -10.80 9.24
CA GLY A 90 6.36 -11.33 8.16
C GLY A 90 5.48 -10.23 7.54
N LEU A 91 5.42 -10.19 6.22
CA LEU A 91 4.52 -9.33 5.46
C LEU A 91 3.55 -10.22 4.69
N VAL A 92 2.26 -10.15 4.98
CA VAL A 92 1.24 -10.76 4.11
C VAL A 92 1.14 -9.88 2.88
N GLY A 93 1.72 -10.35 1.76
CA GLY A 93 1.95 -9.54 0.57
C GLY A 93 0.76 -9.46 -0.37
N GLY A 94 -0.05 -10.51 -0.43
CA GLY A 94 -1.24 -10.56 -1.27
C GLY A 94 -2.16 -11.70 -0.91
N LEU A 95 -3.44 -11.53 -1.19
CA LEU A 95 -4.47 -12.55 -1.11
C LEU A 95 -5.54 -12.22 -2.14
N PHE A 96 -5.87 -13.18 -2.99
CA PHE A 96 -6.92 -13.04 -3.99
C PHE A 96 -7.69 -14.36 -4.16
N VAL A 97 -9.01 -14.24 -4.34
CA VAL A 97 -9.91 -15.35 -4.63
C VAL A 97 -10.79 -14.94 -5.82
N SER A 98 -10.90 -15.82 -6.80
CA SER A 98 -11.74 -15.58 -7.98
C SER A 98 -13.19 -15.26 -7.58
N PRO A 99 -13.81 -14.21 -8.16
CA PRO A 99 -15.20 -13.84 -7.86
C PRO A 99 -16.24 -14.92 -8.21
N ARG A 100 -15.85 -15.96 -8.94
CA ARG A 100 -16.73 -17.08 -9.31
C ARG A 100 -16.99 -18.05 -8.16
N TYR A 101 -16.27 -17.90 -7.04
CA TYR A 101 -16.30 -18.81 -5.90
C TYR A 101 -16.80 -18.11 -4.63
N SER A 102 -16.98 -18.86 -3.56
CA SER A 102 -17.25 -18.32 -2.24
C SER A 102 -16.03 -17.58 -1.69
N GLN A 103 -15.89 -16.31 -2.10
CA GLN A 103 -14.69 -15.51 -1.78
C GLN A 103 -14.46 -15.41 -0.27
N GLN A 104 -15.51 -15.22 0.54
CA GLN A 104 -15.37 -15.11 2.00
C GLN A 104 -14.82 -16.39 2.64
N GLU A 105 -15.28 -17.55 2.20
CA GLU A 105 -14.84 -18.85 2.75
C GLU A 105 -13.42 -19.17 2.33
N LEU A 106 -13.09 -19.03 1.04
CA LEU A 106 -11.76 -19.36 0.52
C LEU A 106 -10.70 -18.35 0.97
N SER A 107 -11.03 -17.06 1.08
CA SER A 107 -10.11 -16.07 1.64
C SER A 107 -9.81 -16.33 3.11
N ARG A 108 -10.82 -16.76 3.89
CA ARG A 108 -10.63 -17.19 5.28
C ARG A 108 -9.65 -18.37 5.35
N GLN A 109 -9.83 -19.39 4.52
CA GLN A 109 -8.95 -20.56 4.49
C GLN A 109 -7.50 -20.17 4.16
N LEU A 110 -7.28 -19.38 3.10
CA LEU A 110 -5.96 -18.92 2.68
C LEU A 110 -5.27 -18.07 3.75
N LEU A 111 -6.01 -17.12 4.34
CA LEU A 111 -5.43 -16.28 5.39
C LEU A 111 -5.11 -17.09 6.65
N THR A 112 -5.99 -18.00 7.06
CA THR A 112 -5.76 -18.91 8.18
C THR A 112 -4.50 -19.76 7.97
N ASP A 113 -4.34 -20.36 6.78
CA ASP A 113 -3.16 -21.15 6.43
C ASP A 113 -1.88 -20.29 6.48
N THR A 114 -1.93 -19.10 5.89
CA THR A 114 -0.82 -18.13 5.91
C THR A 114 -0.42 -17.73 7.33
N LEU A 115 -1.39 -17.37 8.18
CA LEU A 115 -1.13 -16.92 9.55
C LEU A 115 -0.67 -18.08 10.46
N THR A 116 -1.21 -19.28 10.25
CA THR A 116 -0.75 -20.49 10.96
C THR A 116 0.71 -20.78 10.63
N THR A 117 1.07 -20.68 9.35
CA THR A 117 2.47 -20.87 8.91
C THR A 117 3.38 -19.81 9.52
N LEU A 118 3.00 -18.55 9.46
CA LEU A 118 3.78 -17.45 10.03
C LEU A 118 3.95 -17.60 11.55
N SER A 119 2.90 -17.98 12.28
CA SER A 119 2.97 -18.17 13.74
C SER A 119 3.88 -19.34 14.16
N GLY A 120 4.16 -20.26 13.26
CA GLY A 120 5.12 -21.36 13.46
C GLY A 120 6.58 -20.98 13.22
N ILE A 121 6.86 -19.78 12.69
CA ILE A 121 8.24 -19.36 12.38
C ILE A 121 8.95 -18.90 13.67
N PRO A 122 10.09 -19.55 14.03
CA PRO A 122 10.85 -19.16 15.21
C PRO A 122 11.36 -17.72 15.12
N LYS A 123 11.31 -16.98 16.22
CA LYS A 123 11.81 -15.60 16.35
C LYS A 123 11.09 -14.58 15.45
N LEU A 124 9.89 -14.90 14.97
CA LEU A 124 9.07 -13.91 14.31
C LEU A 124 8.53 -12.95 15.37
N GLU A 125 8.84 -11.67 15.24
CA GLU A 125 8.50 -10.64 16.22
C GLU A 125 7.32 -9.79 15.78
N ARG A 126 7.04 -9.76 14.46
CA ARG A 126 6.01 -8.90 13.89
C ARG A 126 5.41 -9.52 12.62
N VAL A 127 4.11 -9.32 12.42
CA VAL A 127 3.44 -9.59 11.14
C VAL A 127 2.61 -8.37 10.76
N GLU A 128 2.74 -7.92 9.52
CA GLU A 128 1.93 -6.86 8.92
C GLU A 128 1.07 -7.42 7.79
N ALA A 129 -0.21 -7.03 7.76
CA ALA A 129 -1.16 -7.38 6.71
C ALA A 129 -1.90 -6.11 6.28
N GLN A 130 -1.58 -5.59 5.10
CA GLN A 130 -2.22 -4.40 4.53
C GLN A 130 -2.89 -4.76 3.19
N LEU A 131 -3.80 -5.71 3.24
CA LEU A 131 -4.49 -6.23 2.07
C LEU A 131 -5.73 -5.39 1.76
N ILE A 132 -5.92 -5.05 0.48
CA ILE A 132 -7.18 -4.49 0.01
C ILE A 132 -8.06 -5.66 -0.43
N PRO A 133 -9.14 -6.00 0.31
CA PRO A 133 -9.98 -7.14 -0.01
C PRO A 133 -10.94 -6.82 -1.15
N PHE A 134 -11.17 -7.80 -2.01
CA PHE A 134 -12.12 -7.73 -3.12
C PHE A 134 -13.28 -8.71 -2.86
N GLY A 135 -14.42 -8.17 -2.40
CA GLY A 135 -15.63 -8.97 -2.17
C GLY A 135 -15.66 -9.83 -0.90
N TYR A 136 -14.69 -9.68 0.03
CA TYR A 136 -14.59 -10.42 1.27
C TYR A 136 -14.09 -9.56 2.43
N GLN A 137 -14.16 -10.07 3.66
CA GLN A 137 -13.66 -9.42 4.88
C GLN A 137 -12.57 -10.27 5.53
N LEU A 138 -11.48 -9.63 5.92
CA LEU A 138 -10.33 -10.28 6.57
C LEU A 138 -10.26 -10.01 8.09
N ASP A 139 -10.95 -8.97 8.55
CA ASP A 139 -10.94 -8.50 9.93
C ASP A 139 -11.22 -9.60 10.96
N PRO A 140 -12.22 -10.49 10.77
CA PRO A 140 -12.50 -11.55 11.74
C PRO A 140 -11.32 -12.49 11.93
N VAL A 141 -10.67 -12.91 10.83
CA VAL A 141 -9.52 -13.82 10.89
C VAL A 141 -8.33 -13.14 11.55
N LEU A 142 -8.02 -11.91 11.16
CA LEU A 142 -6.92 -11.14 11.77
C LEU A 142 -7.15 -10.98 13.28
N THR A 143 -8.40 -10.72 13.71
CA THR A 143 -8.75 -10.59 15.13
C THR A 143 -8.59 -11.92 15.87
N GLU A 144 -9.01 -13.05 15.28
CA GLU A 144 -8.83 -14.40 15.86
C GLU A 144 -7.35 -14.72 16.12
N TYR A 145 -6.44 -14.19 15.25
CA TYR A 145 -4.97 -14.35 15.40
C TYR A 145 -4.31 -13.27 16.26
N GLY A 146 -5.10 -12.42 16.93
CA GLY A 146 -4.58 -11.42 17.86
C GLY A 146 -3.97 -10.18 17.21
N PHE A 147 -4.30 -9.89 15.96
CA PHE A 147 -3.87 -8.67 15.29
C PHE A 147 -4.60 -7.45 15.84
N ARG A 148 -3.85 -6.36 16.03
CA ARG A 148 -4.42 -5.02 16.18
C ARG A 148 -4.82 -4.49 14.82
N LEU A 149 -6.05 -4.01 14.69
CA LEU A 149 -6.60 -3.53 13.42
C LEU A 149 -6.61 -2.00 13.36
N TYR A 150 -6.23 -1.48 12.20
CA TYR A 150 -6.25 -0.05 11.88
C TYR A 150 -7.04 0.16 10.60
N MET A 151 -8.18 0.85 10.70
CA MET A 151 -9.01 1.11 9.52
C MET A 151 -8.33 2.10 8.59
N ARG A 152 -8.24 1.75 7.32
CA ARG A 152 -7.71 2.58 6.24
C ARG A 152 -8.78 2.90 5.21
N GLN A 153 -8.60 4.00 4.50
CA GLN A 153 -9.46 4.45 3.43
C GLN A 153 -8.63 4.61 2.16
N PHE A 154 -9.05 3.96 1.09
CA PHE A 154 -8.57 4.27 -0.25
C PHE A 154 -9.49 5.35 -0.81
N MET A 155 -8.89 6.50 -1.15
CA MET A 155 -9.63 7.67 -1.61
C MET A 155 -9.22 8.03 -3.03
N ILE A 156 -10.18 8.53 -3.82
CA ILE A 156 -9.96 8.98 -5.20
C ILE A 156 -10.55 10.37 -5.38
N ALA A 157 -9.84 11.22 -6.13
CA ALA A 157 -10.34 12.51 -6.60
C ALA A 157 -10.22 12.61 -8.13
N PRO A 158 -11.24 13.11 -8.83
CA PRO A 158 -11.09 13.52 -10.21
C PRO A 158 -10.20 14.77 -10.28
N LEU A 159 -9.34 14.83 -11.28
CA LEU A 159 -8.65 16.05 -11.66
C LEU A 159 -9.41 16.71 -12.80
N ALA A 160 -9.81 17.95 -12.63
CA ALA A 160 -10.42 18.71 -13.70
C ALA A 160 -9.48 18.72 -14.92
N ALA A 161 -10.06 18.61 -16.12
CA ALA A 161 -9.30 18.70 -17.36
C ALA A 161 -8.42 19.96 -17.35
N ASN A 162 -7.25 19.82 -17.95
CA ASN A 162 -6.36 20.96 -18.13
C ASN A 162 -7.09 22.00 -19.02
N THR A 163 -7.39 23.16 -18.47
CA THR A 163 -7.78 24.32 -19.27
C THR A 163 -6.50 24.89 -19.88
N GLU A 164 -6.55 25.41 -21.10
CA GLU A 164 -5.38 25.89 -21.87
C GLU A 164 -4.45 26.87 -21.10
N GLU A 165 -4.89 27.39 -19.97
CA GLU A 165 -4.16 28.34 -19.10
C GLU A 165 -3.53 27.69 -17.85
N ALA A 166 -3.59 26.38 -17.67
CA ALA A 166 -3.03 25.75 -16.46
C ALA A 166 -1.50 25.74 -16.54
N LEU A 167 -0.89 26.71 -15.87
CA LEU A 167 0.56 26.80 -15.73
C LEU A 167 1.10 25.76 -14.75
N ASP A 168 2.24 25.20 -15.06
CA ASP A 168 2.95 24.30 -14.13
C ASP A 168 3.44 25.07 -12.90
N ILE A 169 3.64 24.32 -11.81
CA ILE A 169 4.17 24.90 -10.57
C ILE A 169 5.60 25.39 -10.78
N ILE A 170 5.84 26.64 -10.48
CA ILE A 170 7.19 27.22 -10.45
C ILE A 170 7.76 27.00 -9.04
N PRO A 171 8.81 26.17 -8.90
CA PRO A 171 9.54 26.02 -7.64
C PRO A 171 10.12 27.37 -7.19
N GLY A 172 10.27 27.58 -5.89
CA GLY A 172 10.86 28.78 -5.34
C GLY A 172 10.37 29.15 -3.94
N LEU A 173 10.75 30.34 -3.53
CA LEU A 173 10.34 30.87 -2.23
C LEU A 173 8.83 31.15 -2.21
N ILE A 174 8.15 30.57 -1.23
CA ILE A 174 6.73 30.83 -0.98
C ILE A 174 6.64 32.18 -0.25
N ARG A 175 6.08 33.17 -0.93
CA ARG A 175 6.01 34.54 -0.40
C ARG A 175 4.82 34.75 0.54
N GLU A 176 3.70 34.07 0.26
CA GLU A 176 2.44 34.26 0.98
C GLU A 176 1.70 32.95 1.23
N GLY A 177 0.79 32.96 2.20
CA GLY A 177 -0.07 31.82 2.51
C GLY A 177 0.63 30.67 3.25
N PRO A 178 0.07 29.47 3.21
CA PRO A 178 0.65 28.31 3.88
C PRO A 178 2.07 28.02 3.39
N GLY A 179 3.01 27.96 4.33
CA GLY A 179 4.43 27.73 4.02
C GLY A 179 5.20 29.01 3.66
N ALA A 180 4.67 30.22 3.86
CA ALA A 180 5.41 31.46 3.65
C ALA A 180 6.78 31.42 4.34
N GLY A 181 7.82 31.84 3.61
CA GLY A 181 9.21 31.77 4.06
C GLY A 181 9.89 30.42 3.81
N LEU A 182 9.19 29.41 3.32
CA LEU A 182 9.77 28.12 2.90
C LEU A 182 10.05 28.11 1.39
N ILE A 183 10.93 27.22 0.97
CA ILE A 183 11.25 27.01 -0.45
C ILE A 183 10.56 25.71 -0.88
N LEU A 184 9.69 25.80 -1.90
CA LEU A 184 9.11 24.65 -2.58
C LEU A 184 10.05 24.22 -3.70
N GLU A 185 10.47 22.97 -3.71
CA GLU A 185 11.36 22.41 -4.75
C GLU A 185 10.77 21.11 -5.29
N ARG A 186 11.03 20.79 -6.57
CA ARG A 186 10.70 19.48 -7.12
C ARG A 186 11.59 18.42 -6.51
N TRP A 187 11.09 17.19 -6.52
CA TRP A 187 11.91 16.05 -6.10
C TRP A 187 13.20 15.96 -6.92
N ASP A 188 14.28 15.67 -6.19
CA ASP A 188 15.61 15.37 -6.74
C ASP A 188 16.24 14.26 -5.90
N HIS A 189 17.11 13.44 -6.48
CA HIS A 189 17.77 12.33 -5.78
C HIS A 189 18.58 12.77 -4.54
N ARG A 190 19.10 14.00 -4.51
CA ARG A 190 19.76 14.58 -3.33
C ARG A 190 18.88 14.63 -2.08
N TYR A 191 17.53 14.55 -2.25
CA TYR A 191 16.57 14.55 -1.15
C TYR A 191 16.28 13.16 -0.58
N PHE A 192 16.88 12.11 -1.11
CA PHE A 192 16.58 10.73 -0.72
C PHE A 192 16.81 10.51 0.78
N GLU A 193 18.03 10.75 1.27
CA GLU A 193 18.36 10.63 2.70
C GLU A 193 17.67 11.69 3.58
N PRO A 194 17.64 13.00 3.21
CA PRO A 194 16.87 13.99 3.96
C PRO A 194 15.38 13.65 4.09
N CYS A 195 14.78 13.04 3.05
CA CYS A 195 13.40 12.55 3.12
C CYS A 195 13.23 11.40 4.10
N ALA A 196 14.15 10.45 4.13
CA ALA A 196 14.08 9.34 5.08
C ALA A 196 14.08 9.84 6.53
N ARG A 197 14.94 10.80 6.86
CA ARG A 197 14.96 11.45 8.19
C ARG A 197 13.66 12.19 8.49
N LEU A 198 13.13 12.93 7.50
CA LEU A 198 11.85 13.62 7.65
C LEU A 198 10.72 12.63 7.92
N ILE A 199 10.64 11.52 7.18
CA ILE A 199 9.63 10.47 7.37
C ILE A 199 9.74 9.90 8.78
N GLN A 200 10.91 9.48 9.22
CA GLN A 200 11.12 8.96 10.57
C GLN A 200 10.62 9.94 11.63
N LEU A 201 11.00 11.22 11.55
CA LEU A 201 10.58 12.25 12.51
C LEU A 201 9.07 12.52 12.46
N ALA A 202 8.48 12.54 11.26
CA ALA A 202 7.06 12.80 11.07
C ALA A 202 6.17 11.68 11.63
N TYR A 203 6.66 10.44 11.62
CA TYR A 203 5.90 9.26 12.03
C TYR A 203 6.31 8.67 13.38
N ALA A 204 7.26 9.28 14.11
CA ALA A 204 7.79 8.76 15.38
C ALA A 204 6.69 8.46 16.44
N ASN A 205 5.60 9.24 16.46
CA ASN A 205 4.46 9.05 17.36
C ASN A 205 3.13 9.06 16.59
N HIS A 206 3.14 8.56 15.37
CA HIS A 206 1.98 8.57 14.49
C HIS A 206 1.43 7.16 14.30
N VAL A 207 0.11 7.03 14.15
CA VAL A 207 -0.57 5.75 13.94
C VAL A 207 -0.03 4.97 12.75
N ASP A 208 0.40 5.62 11.67
CA ASP A 208 0.98 4.95 10.52
C ASP A 208 2.36 4.33 10.82
N GLY A 209 3.08 4.83 11.83
CA GLY A 209 4.29 4.18 12.36
C GLY A 209 3.99 2.89 13.12
N GLU A 210 2.75 2.72 13.64
CA GLU A 210 2.30 1.45 14.21
C GLU A 210 1.99 0.43 13.11
N ILE A 211 1.46 0.88 11.97
CA ILE A 211 1.05 0.03 10.85
C ILE A 211 2.25 -0.42 10.02
N ASN A 212 3.20 0.48 9.74
CA ASN A 212 4.39 0.22 8.95
C ASN A 212 5.65 0.58 9.75
N ASP A 213 6.37 -0.44 10.19
CA ASP A 213 7.58 -0.25 11.00
C ASP A 213 8.73 0.41 10.25
N GLN A 214 8.71 0.39 8.91
CA GLN A 214 9.71 1.09 8.09
C GLN A 214 9.77 2.60 8.39
N TYR A 215 8.69 3.17 8.94
CA TYR A 215 8.67 4.58 9.34
C TYR A 215 9.36 4.85 10.68
N ARG A 216 9.69 3.83 11.47
CA ARG A 216 10.26 3.98 12.82
C ARG A 216 11.77 4.24 12.84
N SER A 217 12.46 3.99 11.74
CA SER A 217 13.91 4.18 11.62
C SER A 217 14.30 4.84 10.32
N GLU A 218 15.44 5.52 10.29
CA GLU A 218 15.97 6.11 9.06
C GLU A 218 16.26 5.03 8.00
N SER A 219 16.85 3.90 8.41
CA SER A 219 17.11 2.77 7.51
C SER A 219 15.84 2.14 6.96
N GLY A 220 14.78 2.03 7.78
CA GLY A 220 13.46 1.58 7.35
C GLY A 220 12.85 2.55 6.34
N ALA A 221 12.88 3.86 6.63
CA ALA A 221 12.38 4.90 5.73
C ALA A 221 13.15 4.94 4.41
N LEU A 222 14.46 4.67 4.43
CA LEU A 222 15.26 4.50 3.19
C LEU A 222 14.80 3.29 2.37
N ARG A 223 14.52 2.14 3.01
CA ARG A 223 13.95 0.98 2.31
C ARG A 223 12.58 1.30 1.70
N PHE A 224 11.72 1.95 2.47
CA PHE A 224 10.41 2.41 1.98
C PHE A 224 10.55 3.31 0.75
N LEU A 225 11.42 4.33 0.79
CA LEU A 225 11.69 5.21 -0.34
C LEU A 225 12.24 4.46 -1.56
N LYS A 226 13.14 3.48 -1.36
CA LYS A 226 13.60 2.60 -2.47
C LYS A 226 12.43 1.86 -3.12
N ASN A 227 11.52 1.33 -2.31
CA ASN A 227 10.37 0.58 -2.81
C ASN A 227 9.42 1.44 -3.65
N ILE A 228 9.18 2.70 -3.28
CA ILE A 228 8.23 3.57 -3.99
C ILE A 228 8.86 4.38 -5.14
N ILE A 229 10.19 4.59 -5.14
CA ILE A 229 10.88 5.42 -6.14
C ILE A 229 11.57 4.55 -7.20
N ILE A 230 12.15 3.42 -6.80
CA ILE A 230 12.98 2.59 -7.68
C ILE A 230 12.24 1.34 -8.16
N LEU A 231 11.41 0.73 -7.30
CA LEU A 231 10.68 -0.49 -7.62
C LEU A 231 9.26 -0.18 -8.10
N PRO A 232 8.71 -0.97 -9.05
CA PRO A 232 7.40 -0.68 -9.64
C PRO A 232 6.19 -1.04 -8.76
N GLY A 233 6.40 -1.51 -7.53
CA GLY A 233 5.32 -2.00 -6.66
C GLY A 233 4.22 -0.98 -6.33
N CYS A 234 4.58 0.31 -6.31
CA CYS A 234 3.63 1.42 -6.10
C CYS A 234 3.42 2.25 -7.38
N GLY A 235 3.62 1.66 -8.56
CA GLY A 235 3.56 2.35 -9.84
C GLY A 235 4.87 3.04 -10.23
N GLN A 236 4.83 3.80 -11.32
CA GLN A 236 5.99 4.54 -11.85
C GLN A 236 6.12 5.89 -11.14
N PHE A 237 7.19 6.09 -10.41
CA PHE A 237 7.46 7.34 -9.70
C PHE A 237 7.45 8.56 -10.63
N GLN A 238 6.84 9.67 -10.17
CA GLN A 238 6.65 10.92 -10.92
C GLN A 238 7.39 12.06 -10.22
N PRO A 239 8.69 12.27 -10.48
CA PRO A 239 9.48 13.32 -9.84
C PRO A 239 8.95 14.73 -10.14
N GLU A 240 8.38 14.94 -11.34
CA GLU A 240 7.82 16.23 -11.75
C GLU A 240 6.54 16.63 -11.00
N ALA A 241 5.85 15.66 -10.39
CA ALA A 241 4.66 15.88 -9.56
C ALA A 241 4.94 15.64 -8.06
N SER A 242 6.20 15.42 -7.70
CA SER A 242 6.66 15.21 -6.33
C SER A 242 7.45 16.43 -5.86
N PHE A 243 7.21 16.87 -4.62
CA PHE A 243 7.78 18.11 -4.09
C PHE A 243 8.30 17.94 -2.68
N VAL A 244 9.26 18.78 -2.34
CA VAL A 244 9.76 18.97 -0.97
C VAL A 244 9.59 20.43 -0.55
N LEU A 245 9.42 20.64 0.75
CA LEU A 245 9.52 21.96 1.37
C LEU A 245 10.78 22.02 2.22
N ARG A 246 11.58 23.07 2.00
CA ARG A 246 12.86 23.29 2.69
C ARG A 246 12.83 24.64 3.42
N ALA A 247 13.38 24.67 4.62
CA ALA A 247 13.62 25.92 5.34
C ALA A 247 14.86 26.64 4.74
N PRO A 248 14.79 27.94 4.44
CA PRO A 248 15.87 28.66 3.73
C PRO A 248 17.21 28.62 4.45
N HIS A 249 17.20 28.71 5.78
CA HIS A 249 18.40 28.81 6.61
C HIS A 249 18.80 27.49 7.30
N ALA A 250 18.05 26.42 7.06
CA ALA A 250 18.31 25.12 7.63
C ALA A 250 18.42 24.08 6.49
N ASN A 251 19.47 23.30 6.53
CA ASN A 251 19.71 22.27 5.50
C ASN A 251 18.85 21.01 5.76
N HIS A 252 17.57 21.18 6.15
CA HIS A 252 16.64 20.10 6.39
C HIS A 252 15.29 20.33 5.69
N LEU A 253 14.66 19.23 5.32
CA LEU A 253 13.32 19.23 4.77
C LEU A 253 12.29 19.36 5.89
N VAL A 254 11.23 20.13 5.64
CA VAL A 254 10.11 20.32 6.56
C VAL A 254 8.80 19.71 6.05
N GLY A 255 8.79 19.28 4.78
CA GLY A 255 7.64 18.59 4.18
C GLY A 255 8.04 17.88 2.89
N VAL A 256 7.29 16.84 2.54
CA VAL A 256 7.46 16.08 1.30
C VAL A 256 6.11 15.57 0.82
N ILE A 257 5.95 15.49 -0.50
CA ILE A 257 4.91 14.72 -1.19
C ILE A 257 5.53 13.96 -2.35
N LEU A 258 5.21 12.66 -2.44
CA LEU A 258 5.69 11.76 -3.50
C LEU A 258 4.50 11.13 -4.22
N ASN A 259 4.59 11.07 -5.54
CA ASN A 259 3.54 10.54 -6.39
C ASN A 259 4.07 9.53 -7.39
N SER A 260 3.22 8.57 -7.74
CA SER A 260 3.49 7.59 -8.79
C SER A 260 2.33 7.57 -9.79
N ARG A 261 2.60 7.17 -11.03
CA ARG A 261 1.60 6.79 -12.02
C ARG A 261 1.26 5.33 -11.78
N VAL A 262 -0.01 5.04 -11.51
CA VAL A 262 -0.49 3.67 -11.26
C VAL A 262 -1.32 3.12 -12.41
N SER A 263 -1.74 3.99 -13.33
CA SER A 263 -2.39 3.65 -14.60
C SER A 263 -2.29 4.85 -15.54
N ASP A 264 -2.69 4.70 -16.81
CA ASP A 264 -2.74 5.82 -17.73
C ASP A 264 -3.70 6.91 -17.22
N GLY A 265 -3.17 8.12 -17.05
CA GLY A 265 -3.89 9.25 -16.50
C GLY A 265 -4.28 9.14 -15.02
N VAL A 266 -3.78 8.14 -14.28
CA VAL A 266 -4.08 7.96 -12.84
C VAL A 266 -2.82 8.08 -12.01
N GLY A 267 -2.79 9.11 -11.14
CA GLY A 267 -1.77 9.32 -10.13
C GLY A 267 -2.12 8.64 -8.81
N HIS A 268 -1.11 8.34 -8.01
CA HIS A 268 -1.26 7.91 -6.63
C HIS A 268 -0.28 8.67 -5.74
N THR A 269 -0.79 9.33 -4.71
CA THR A 269 0.06 9.93 -3.68
C THR A 269 0.54 8.82 -2.74
N THR A 270 1.78 8.40 -2.93
CA THR A 270 2.39 7.30 -2.16
C THR A 270 2.84 7.74 -0.78
N GLN A 271 3.22 9.02 -0.62
CA GLN A 271 3.69 9.57 0.64
C GLN A 271 3.43 11.06 0.71
N ILE A 272 2.98 11.53 1.89
CA ILE A 272 2.94 12.94 2.25
C ILE A 272 3.16 13.09 3.75
N CYS A 273 4.12 13.92 4.15
CA CYS A 273 4.30 14.25 5.56
C CYS A 273 4.91 15.65 5.74
N ALA A 274 4.79 16.16 6.96
CA ALA A 274 5.43 17.39 7.41
C ALA A 274 6.07 17.17 8.78
N MET A 275 7.21 17.81 9.01
CA MET A 275 7.94 17.80 10.27
C MET A 275 7.03 18.21 11.44
N PRO A 276 7.07 17.54 12.61
CA PRO A 276 6.16 17.83 13.73
C PRO A 276 6.04 19.30 14.10
N GLY A 277 7.13 20.04 14.22
CA GLY A 277 7.12 21.48 14.53
C GLY A 277 6.54 22.40 13.44
N TYR A 278 6.24 21.86 12.26
CA TYR A 278 5.67 22.57 11.11
C TYR A 278 4.24 22.12 10.78
N GLN A 279 3.73 21.13 11.48
CA GLN A 279 2.34 20.70 11.31
C GLN A 279 1.36 21.79 11.77
N GLY A 280 0.14 21.79 11.24
CA GLY A 280 -0.85 22.81 11.60
C GLY A 280 -0.77 24.10 10.79
N ARG A 281 0.27 24.30 10.03
CA ARG A 281 0.54 25.54 9.27
C ARG A 281 0.09 25.46 7.80
N GLY A 282 -0.73 24.46 7.44
CA GLY A 282 -1.25 24.30 6.08
C GLY A 282 -0.26 23.68 5.07
N LEU A 283 0.91 23.19 5.50
CA LEU A 283 1.93 22.64 4.58
C LEU A 283 1.44 21.43 3.79
N GLY A 284 0.68 20.53 4.42
CA GLY A 284 0.07 19.39 3.73
C GLY A 284 -0.86 19.82 2.60
N ARG A 285 -1.67 20.86 2.83
CA ARG A 285 -2.52 21.45 1.79
C ARG A 285 -1.68 22.03 0.65
N ARG A 286 -0.65 22.81 0.97
CA ARG A 286 0.26 23.41 -0.04
C ARG A 286 0.94 22.35 -0.91
N LEU A 287 1.46 21.28 -0.29
CA LEU A 287 2.07 20.17 -1.00
C LEU A 287 1.08 19.45 -1.92
N MET A 288 -0.14 19.16 -1.41
CA MET A 288 -1.19 18.55 -2.22
C MET A 288 -1.59 19.43 -3.41
N GLU A 289 -1.85 20.72 -3.19
CA GLU A 289 -2.22 21.66 -4.25
C GLU A 289 -1.13 21.73 -5.35
N ALA A 290 0.13 21.83 -4.95
CA ALA A 290 1.25 21.83 -5.89
C ALA A 290 1.32 20.54 -6.70
N SER A 291 1.18 19.40 -6.02
CA SER A 291 1.21 18.08 -6.65
C SER A 291 0.02 17.87 -7.61
N LEU A 292 -1.21 18.18 -7.17
CA LEU A 292 -2.41 18.07 -8.00
C LEU A 292 -2.31 18.93 -9.27
N GLN A 293 -1.78 20.16 -9.14
CA GLN A 293 -1.56 21.03 -10.28
C GLN A 293 -0.52 20.45 -11.26
N ALA A 294 0.60 19.94 -10.74
CA ALA A 294 1.63 19.32 -11.57
C ALA A 294 1.14 18.05 -12.28
N LEU A 295 0.25 17.27 -11.65
CA LEU A 295 -0.41 16.13 -12.27
C LEU A 295 -1.38 16.56 -13.37
N ARG A 296 -2.21 17.62 -13.15
CA ARG A 296 -3.14 18.17 -14.16
C ARG A 296 -2.40 18.60 -15.43
N VAL A 297 -1.32 19.36 -15.29
CA VAL A 297 -0.49 19.82 -16.44
C VAL A 297 0.06 18.66 -17.25
N ARG A 298 0.20 17.49 -16.63
CA ARG A 298 0.68 16.25 -17.26
C ARG A 298 -0.42 15.30 -17.69
N ASN A 299 -1.65 15.84 -17.86
CA ASN A 299 -2.82 15.12 -18.34
C ASN A 299 -3.28 13.94 -17.47
N PHE A 300 -2.97 13.98 -16.17
CA PHE A 300 -3.61 13.08 -15.23
C PHE A 300 -5.06 13.53 -15.00
N THR A 301 -5.98 12.58 -15.05
CA THR A 301 -7.42 12.83 -14.90
C THR A 301 -7.95 12.40 -13.55
N THR A 302 -7.15 11.63 -12.81
CA THR A 302 -7.55 11.07 -11.52
C THR A 302 -6.31 10.95 -10.64
N VAL A 303 -6.51 11.11 -9.34
CA VAL A 303 -5.49 10.85 -8.31
C VAL A 303 -6.11 10.07 -7.16
N SER A 304 -5.35 9.15 -6.61
CA SER A 304 -5.73 8.35 -5.45
C SER A 304 -4.73 8.49 -4.31
N LEU A 305 -5.12 8.09 -3.12
CA LEU A 305 -4.25 7.94 -1.95
C LEU A 305 -4.86 6.93 -0.97
N THR A 306 -4.05 6.50 0.00
CA THR A 306 -4.52 5.70 1.13
C THR A 306 -4.22 6.45 2.43
N VAL A 307 -5.21 6.52 3.32
CA VAL A 307 -5.09 7.21 4.62
C VAL A 307 -5.68 6.36 5.75
N THR A 308 -5.09 6.43 6.94
CA THR A 308 -5.66 5.81 8.14
C THR A 308 -6.85 6.64 8.62
N SER A 309 -8.00 5.99 8.87
CA SER A 309 -9.25 6.67 9.28
C SER A 309 -9.08 7.48 10.55
N GLY A 310 -8.25 7.02 11.49
CA GLY A 310 -7.93 7.76 12.73
C GLY A 310 -7.11 9.03 12.51
N ASN A 311 -6.52 9.25 11.34
CA ASN A 311 -5.89 10.51 10.97
C ASN A 311 -6.94 11.49 10.40
N GLU A 312 -7.92 11.82 11.24
CA GLU A 312 -9.06 12.67 10.86
C GLU A 312 -8.65 14.00 10.22
N ARG A 313 -7.51 14.55 10.64
CA ARG A 313 -7.02 15.81 10.08
C ARG A 313 -6.63 15.66 8.60
N ALA A 314 -5.96 14.58 8.26
CA ALA A 314 -5.60 14.27 6.88
C ALA A 314 -6.86 13.94 6.06
N VAL A 315 -7.76 13.12 6.60
CA VAL A 315 -9.04 12.79 5.96
C VAL A 315 -9.80 14.06 5.59
N ARG A 316 -10.03 14.98 6.55
CA ARG A 316 -10.70 16.25 6.29
C ARG A 316 -9.97 17.13 5.25
N LEU A 317 -8.64 17.09 5.21
CA LEU A 317 -7.88 17.80 4.17
C LEU A 317 -8.17 17.22 2.79
N TYR A 318 -8.14 15.90 2.65
CA TYR A 318 -8.37 15.24 1.36
C TYR A 318 -9.82 15.42 0.88
N GLU A 319 -10.80 15.30 1.76
CA GLU A 319 -12.21 15.58 1.43
C GLU A 319 -12.38 17.01 0.90
N LYS A 320 -11.77 18.03 1.54
CA LYS A 320 -11.78 19.42 1.07
C LYS A 320 -11.10 19.62 -0.30
N LEU A 321 -10.20 18.72 -0.68
CA LEU A 321 -9.53 18.71 -1.99
C LEU A 321 -10.28 17.87 -3.03
N GLY A 322 -11.47 17.35 -2.70
CA GLY A 322 -12.33 16.59 -3.61
C GLY A 322 -12.10 15.08 -3.63
N PHE A 323 -11.32 14.56 -2.68
CA PHE A 323 -11.17 13.12 -2.54
C PHE A 323 -12.39 12.50 -1.87
N ASN A 324 -12.85 11.37 -2.42
CA ASN A 324 -13.93 10.57 -1.88
C ASN A 324 -13.42 9.16 -1.55
N THR A 325 -13.87 8.61 -0.43
CA THR A 325 -13.55 7.23 -0.05
C THR A 325 -14.28 6.26 -0.97
N VAL A 326 -13.53 5.43 -1.67
CA VAL A 326 -14.10 4.38 -2.54
C VAL A 326 -14.02 3.00 -1.89
N LYS A 327 -13.07 2.80 -0.97
CA LYS A 327 -12.92 1.55 -0.24
C LYS A 327 -12.39 1.76 1.17
N LYS A 328 -12.93 1.01 2.14
CA LYS A 328 -12.39 0.91 3.50
C LYS A 328 -11.88 -0.51 3.72
N PHE A 329 -10.77 -0.65 4.41
CA PHE A 329 -10.16 -1.93 4.74
C PHE A 329 -9.33 -1.84 6.01
N ALA A 330 -9.12 -2.97 6.68
CA ALA A 330 -8.26 -3.03 7.85
C ALA A 330 -6.80 -3.33 7.45
N ALA A 331 -5.88 -2.57 8.02
CA ALA A 331 -4.49 -2.99 8.14
C ALA A 331 -4.33 -3.70 9.48
N GLY A 332 -3.80 -4.91 9.48
CA GLY A 332 -3.55 -5.71 10.67
C GLY A 332 -2.07 -5.71 11.06
N VAL A 333 -1.79 -5.59 12.35
CA VAL A 333 -0.44 -5.70 12.91
C VAL A 333 -0.47 -6.63 14.10
N TRP A 334 0.35 -7.66 14.04
CA TRP A 334 0.63 -8.54 15.16
C TRP A 334 2.08 -8.35 15.62
N THR A 335 2.32 -8.37 16.93
CA THR A 335 3.66 -8.33 17.54
C THR A 335 3.76 -9.39 18.60
N ALA A 336 4.92 -10.08 18.67
CA ALA A 336 5.24 -10.93 19.79
C ALA A 336 5.37 -10.07 21.07
N TYR A 337 4.86 -10.60 22.18
CA TYR A 337 4.96 -9.97 23.49
C TYR A 337 6.32 -10.30 24.12
#